data_f13d95417c579f57158f712c70bad74d
#
_entry.id   f13d95417c579f57158f712c70bad74d
#
_cell.length_a   1.000
_cell.length_b   1.000
_cell.length_c   1.000
_cell.angle_alpha   90.00
_cell.angle_beta   90.00
_cell.angle_gamma   90.00
#
_symmetry.space_group_name_H-M   'P 1'
#
loop_
_entity.id
_entity.type
_entity.pdbx_description
1 polymer ?
#
loop_
_entity_poly.entity_id
_entity_poly.type
_entity_poly.pdbx_seq_one_letter_code
_entity_poly.pdbx_strand_id
1 'polypeptide(L)'
;MSAWIVAARRTAVVPRGGAFARLSIEDLGAPVVRAVLADSGVEAVDELVVSNALGAGGNPARRVALAAGLEVAGLTIDRQCAGGLDALRLAAALVESGAEAVLAGGVESYSRRPLRLATDPDGGAPVAYDEAPFTPWPDRDPGMAEAAARLADRLGMSRAAQEAFAVESHRKALAAVPAGIVELAGVARDAFPRRLTPAVAARAKGVAGSVTAATMAVAADGAAFCLVVGDKLAARFPRAMRIVAGATLGSDPLEPGLSAIAPMRAVLDRAGIGAGELERVELMEAFAVQAMATIEALGLDMGRVNPEGGGLAFGHPVGASGAMLAVRLFHGLRGGHGLAGIAGAGGVGAALLVQARDSTEPGRI
;
A
#
# COMPACT_ATOMS: atom_id res chain seq x y z
N MET A 1 13.93 22.22 1.19
CA MET A 1 12.50 22.29 0.77
C MET A 1 11.84 21.04 1.28
N SER A 2 10.69 21.16 1.95
CA SER A 2 9.98 19.98 2.45
C SER A 2 8.92 19.54 1.44
N ALA A 3 8.63 18.24 1.41
CA ALA A 3 7.58 17.68 0.58
C ALA A 3 6.31 17.45 1.41
N TRP A 4 5.15 17.74 0.84
CA TRP A 4 3.85 17.72 1.50
C TRP A 4 2.82 16.97 0.66
N ILE A 5 2.06 16.09 1.25
CA ILE A 5 0.85 15.52 0.64
C ILE A 5 -0.31 16.49 0.92
N VAL A 6 -0.95 16.98 -0.14
CA VAL A 6 -2.02 18.01 -0.04
C VAL A 6 -3.38 17.52 -0.54
N ALA A 7 -3.41 16.47 -1.32
CA ALA A 7 -4.63 15.79 -1.76
C ALA A 7 -4.36 14.29 -1.93
N ALA A 8 -5.34 13.46 -1.63
CA ALA A 8 -5.20 12.02 -1.69
C ALA A 8 -6.56 11.33 -1.93
N ARG A 9 -6.63 10.44 -2.91
CA ARG A 9 -7.82 9.67 -3.26
C ARG A 9 -7.46 8.23 -3.60
N ARG A 10 -8.45 7.34 -3.50
CA ARG A 10 -8.33 5.92 -3.89
C ARG A 10 -9.63 5.39 -4.47
N THR A 11 -9.59 4.29 -5.17
CA THR A 11 -10.78 3.48 -5.42
C THR A 11 -11.18 2.72 -4.15
N ALA A 12 -12.36 2.12 -4.15
CA ALA A 12 -12.60 0.95 -3.31
C ALA A 12 -11.57 -0.15 -3.64
N VAL A 13 -11.30 -1.04 -2.69
CA VAL A 13 -10.58 -2.29 -2.92
C VAL A 13 -11.60 -3.37 -3.22
N VAL A 14 -11.45 -4.03 -4.36
CA VAL A 14 -12.38 -5.07 -4.82
C VAL A 14 -11.62 -6.37 -5.05
N PRO A 15 -12.03 -7.49 -4.46
CA PRO A 15 -11.38 -8.78 -4.70
C PRO A 15 -11.30 -9.12 -6.18
N ARG A 16 -10.22 -9.81 -6.58
CA ARG A 16 -10.03 -10.38 -7.92
C ARG A 16 -11.31 -11.07 -8.40
N GLY A 17 -11.72 -10.78 -9.62
CA GLY A 17 -12.94 -11.33 -10.23
C GLY A 17 -14.24 -10.66 -9.78
N GLY A 18 -14.17 -9.63 -8.90
CA GLY A 18 -15.33 -8.85 -8.47
C GLY A 18 -15.75 -7.75 -9.46
N ALA A 19 -16.38 -6.70 -8.96
CA ALA A 19 -16.95 -5.62 -9.78
C ALA A 19 -15.93 -4.92 -10.69
N PHE A 20 -14.63 -4.94 -10.34
CA PHE A 20 -13.55 -4.35 -11.14
C PHE A 20 -12.89 -5.31 -12.12
N ALA A 21 -13.38 -6.54 -12.26
CA ALA A 21 -12.75 -7.58 -13.06
C ALA A 21 -12.54 -7.21 -14.54
N ARG A 22 -13.32 -6.26 -15.07
CA ARG A 22 -13.22 -5.80 -16.47
C ARG A 22 -12.41 -4.52 -16.62
N LEU A 23 -12.04 -3.86 -15.52
CA LEU A 23 -11.36 -2.58 -15.55
C LEU A 23 -9.86 -2.75 -15.76
N SER A 24 -9.31 -1.99 -16.71
CA SER A 24 -7.88 -1.86 -16.92
C SER A 24 -7.22 -1.02 -15.84
N ILE A 25 -5.90 -0.93 -15.84
CA ILE A 25 -5.19 -0.03 -14.91
C ILE A 25 -5.51 1.44 -15.19
N GLU A 26 -5.80 1.80 -16.44
CA GLU A 26 -6.23 3.14 -16.83
C GLU A 26 -7.63 3.45 -16.30
N ASP A 27 -8.56 2.49 -16.43
CA ASP A 27 -9.92 2.64 -15.92
C ASP A 27 -9.96 2.80 -14.41
N LEU A 28 -9.03 2.14 -13.69
CA LEU A 28 -8.88 2.27 -12.24
C LEU A 28 -8.15 3.56 -11.84
N GLY A 29 -7.03 3.87 -12.50
CA GLY A 29 -6.11 4.93 -12.09
C GLY A 29 -6.56 6.33 -12.49
N ALA A 30 -6.98 6.52 -13.75
CA ALA A 30 -7.29 7.85 -14.28
C ALA A 30 -8.42 8.59 -13.54
N PRO A 31 -9.54 7.94 -13.12
CA PRO A 31 -10.55 8.61 -12.31
C PRO A 31 -10.02 9.09 -10.96
N VAL A 32 -9.10 8.34 -10.33
CA VAL A 32 -8.50 8.71 -9.05
C VAL A 32 -7.55 9.90 -9.23
N VAL A 33 -6.71 9.88 -10.28
CA VAL A 33 -5.83 11.01 -10.62
C VAL A 33 -6.64 12.29 -10.85
N ARG A 34 -7.71 12.21 -11.66
CA ARG A 34 -8.61 13.38 -11.88
C ARG A 34 -9.25 13.87 -10.59
N ALA A 35 -9.66 12.98 -9.70
CA ALA A 35 -10.25 13.37 -8.43
C ALA A 35 -9.23 14.05 -7.49
N VAL A 36 -7.97 13.62 -7.46
CA VAL A 36 -6.90 14.28 -6.72
C VAL A 36 -6.63 15.68 -7.25
N LEU A 37 -6.60 15.86 -8.57
CA LEU A 37 -6.43 17.17 -9.20
C LEU A 37 -7.62 18.09 -8.92
N ALA A 38 -8.85 17.58 -9.04
CA ALA A 38 -10.05 18.35 -8.75
C ALA A 38 -10.10 18.83 -7.29
N ASP A 39 -9.72 17.98 -6.33
CA ASP A 39 -9.67 18.35 -4.91
C ASP A 39 -8.60 19.40 -4.61
N SER A 40 -7.49 19.36 -5.33
CA SER A 40 -6.38 20.28 -5.10
C SER A 40 -6.52 21.59 -5.87
N GLY A 41 -7.25 21.62 -6.97
CA GLY A 41 -7.26 22.74 -7.91
C GLY A 41 -5.90 23.02 -8.57
N VAL A 42 -4.99 22.03 -8.54
CA VAL A 42 -3.70 22.11 -9.24
C VAL A 42 -3.91 21.66 -10.68
N GLU A 43 -3.64 22.56 -11.61
CA GLU A 43 -3.89 22.34 -13.05
C GLU A 43 -2.74 21.63 -13.77
N ALA A 44 -1.51 21.83 -13.29
CA ALA A 44 -0.32 21.24 -13.89
C ALA A 44 0.50 20.48 -12.84
N VAL A 45 1.05 19.34 -13.26
CA VAL A 45 1.99 18.54 -12.48
C VAL A 45 3.22 18.25 -13.33
N ASP A 46 4.37 18.10 -12.68
CA ASP A 46 5.64 17.86 -13.36
C ASP A 46 5.81 16.39 -13.72
N GLU A 47 5.28 15.49 -12.88
CA GLU A 47 5.47 14.04 -13.05
C GLU A 47 4.32 13.25 -12.44
N LEU A 48 4.14 12.01 -12.94
CA LEU A 48 3.28 10.99 -12.35
C LEU A 48 4.12 9.73 -12.06
N VAL A 49 4.30 9.40 -10.79
CA VAL A 49 5.02 8.19 -10.36
C VAL A 49 4.03 7.11 -9.96
N VAL A 50 4.04 5.98 -10.66
CA VAL A 50 3.06 4.90 -10.46
C VAL A 50 3.75 3.58 -10.13
N SER A 51 3.38 3.00 -9.00
CA SER A 51 3.69 1.61 -8.72
C SER A 51 2.70 0.67 -9.41
N ASN A 52 3.25 -0.30 -10.15
CA ASN A 52 2.49 -1.38 -10.78
C ASN A 52 3.37 -2.62 -10.87
N ALA A 53 3.01 -3.71 -10.20
CA ALA A 53 3.82 -4.92 -10.08
C ALA A 53 3.38 -6.05 -11.02
N LEU A 54 2.11 -6.11 -11.37
CA LEU A 54 1.53 -7.21 -12.14
C LEU A 54 1.24 -6.86 -13.60
N GLY A 55 1.57 -5.64 -14.02
CA GLY A 55 1.23 -5.14 -15.34
C GLY A 55 1.99 -5.77 -16.49
N ALA A 56 1.51 -5.51 -17.70
CA ALA A 56 2.07 -5.99 -18.96
C ALA A 56 3.27 -5.15 -19.47
N GLY A 57 3.77 -4.19 -18.68
CA GLY A 57 4.76 -3.23 -19.15
C GLY A 57 4.15 -2.08 -19.98
N GLY A 58 4.93 -1.44 -20.84
CA GLY A 58 4.49 -0.33 -21.68
C GLY A 58 4.27 0.98 -20.91
N ASN A 59 5.04 1.20 -19.84
CA ASN A 59 4.96 2.36 -18.95
C ASN A 59 3.53 2.64 -18.44
N PRO A 60 3.00 1.83 -17.51
CA PRO A 60 1.71 2.06 -16.86
C PRO A 60 1.46 3.48 -16.39
N ALA A 61 2.48 4.18 -15.87
CA ALA A 61 2.35 5.58 -15.44
C ALA A 61 1.96 6.50 -16.60
N ARG A 62 2.64 6.39 -17.75
CA ARG A 62 2.30 7.19 -18.93
C ARG A 62 0.89 6.88 -19.44
N ARG A 63 0.49 5.60 -19.44
CA ARG A 63 -0.84 5.20 -19.87
C ARG A 63 -1.94 5.77 -18.97
N VAL A 64 -1.74 5.74 -17.64
CA VAL A 64 -2.66 6.35 -16.67
C VAL A 64 -2.69 7.87 -16.82
N ALA A 65 -1.52 8.52 -17.01
CA ALA A 65 -1.44 9.97 -17.25
C ALA A 65 -2.26 10.39 -18.47
N LEU A 66 -2.04 9.77 -19.61
CA LEU A 66 -2.78 10.05 -20.86
C LEU A 66 -4.29 9.82 -20.68
N ALA A 67 -4.68 8.73 -20.04
CA ALA A 67 -6.10 8.44 -19.76
C ALA A 67 -6.71 9.47 -18.79
N ALA A 68 -5.90 10.09 -17.93
CA ALA A 68 -6.33 11.19 -17.07
C ALA A 68 -6.37 12.57 -17.73
N GLY A 69 -5.84 12.69 -18.96
CA GLY A 69 -5.74 13.95 -19.71
C GLY A 69 -4.44 14.71 -19.42
N LEU A 70 -3.41 14.03 -18.90
CA LEU A 70 -2.11 14.62 -18.59
C LEU A 70 -1.06 14.22 -19.64
N GLU A 71 -0.21 15.17 -20.03
CA GLU A 71 0.87 14.92 -21.00
C GLU A 71 2.24 14.69 -20.35
N VAL A 72 2.29 14.47 -19.02
CA VAL A 72 3.54 14.17 -18.29
C VAL A 72 4.16 12.84 -18.70
N ALA A 73 5.47 12.72 -18.56
CA ALA A 73 6.24 11.56 -19.02
C ALA A 73 5.79 10.25 -18.35
N GLY A 74 5.61 10.27 -17.06
CA GLY A 74 5.20 9.11 -16.25
C GLY A 74 6.34 8.15 -15.96
N LEU A 75 6.61 7.93 -14.68
CA LEU A 75 7.60 6.99 -14.18
C LEU A 75 6.89 5.79 -13.53
N THR A 76 7.06 4.62 -14.14
CA THR A 76 6.57 3.37 -13.54
C THR A 76 7.66 2.71 -12.72
N ILE A 77 7.29 2.29 -11.51
CA ILE A 77 8.18 1.54 -10.63
C ILE A 77 7.57 0.19 -10.27
N ASP A 78 8.42 -0.82 -10.13
CA ASP A 78 8.09 -2.11 -9.53
C ASP A 78 8.98 -2.32 -8.30
N ARG A 79 8.37 -2.35 -7.15
CA ARG A 79 8.90 -2.78 -5.85
C ARG A 79 7.91 -3.69 -5.16
N GLN A 80 7.20 -4.48 -5.93
CA GLN A 80 6.15 -5.36 -5.44
C GLN A 80 5.18 -4.59 -4.53
N CYS A 81 4.81 -5.15 -3.37
CA CYS A 81 3.90 -4.52 -2.41
C CYS A 81 4.41 -3.17 -1.88
N ALA A 82 5.73 -2.99 -1.78
CA ALA A 82 6.35 -1.77 -1.25
C ALA A 82 6.27 -0.56 -2.20
N GLY A 83 6.02 -0.81 -3.49
CA GLY A 83 6.14 0.22 -4.53
C GLY A 83 5.25 1.44 -4.34
N GLY A 84 4.04 1.29 -3.78
CA GLY A 84 3.14 2.42 -3.56
C GLY A 84 3.68 3.46 -2.56
N LEU A 85 4.32 3.03 -1.47
CA LEU A 85 5.02 3.95 -0.55
C LEU A 85 6.31 4.49 -1.17
N ASP A 86 7.00 3.67 -1.95
CA ASP A 86 8.22 4.10 -2.64
C ASP A 86 7.95 5.16 -3.71
N ALA A 87 6.80 5.09 -4.39
CA ALA A 87 6.36 6.14 -5.30
C ALA A 87 6.22 7.50 -4.60
N LEU A 88 5.66 7.54 -3.40
CA LEU A 88 5.55 8.76 -2.60
C LEU A 88 6.92 9.28 -2.13
N ARG A 89 7.82 8.38 -1.75
CA ARG A 89 9.20 8.72 -1.39
C ARG A 89 9.95 9.31 -2.59
N LEU A 90 9.77 8.76 -3.78
CA LEU A 90 10.34 9.30 -5.01
C LEU A 90 9.75 10.66 -5.36
N ALA A 91 8.44 10.84 -5.22
CA ALA A 91 7.79 12.13 -5.42
C ALA A 91 8.35 13.20 -4.47
N ALA A 92 8.57 12.86 -3.20
CA ALA A 92 9.22 13.76 -2.25
C ALA A 92 10.62 14.16 -2.71
N ALA A 93 11.44 13.21 -3.18
CA ALA A 93 12.78 13.49 -3.70
C ALA A 93 12.74 14.38 -4.97
N LEU A 94 11.76 14.16 -5.86
CA LEU A 94 11.57 15.02 -7.04
C LEU A 94 11.19 16.46 -6.63
N VAL A 95 10.29 16.62 -5.67
CA VAL A 95 9.92 17.93 -5.12
C VAL A 95 11.13 18.60 -4.45
N GLU A 96 11.90 17.88 -3.65
CA GLU A 96 13.12 18.39 -3.02
C GLU A 96 14.19 18.78 -4.04
N SER A 97 14.19 18.16 -5.23
CA SER A 97 15.09 18.50 -6.36
C SER A 97 14.54 19.56 -7.31
N GLY A 98 13.35 20.13 -7.04
CA GLY A 98 12.85 21.31 -7.76
C GLY A 98 11.52 21.14 -8.50
N ALA A 99 10.91 19.95 -8.52
CA ALA A 99 9.55 19.80 -9.03
C ALA A 99 8.54 20.54 -8.12
N GLU A 100 7.55 21.20 -8.71
CA GLU A 100 6.54 21.95 -7.96
C GLU A 100 5.42 21.05 -7.45
N ALA A 101 4.98 20.10 -8.30
CA ALA A 101 3.88 19.18 -8.00
C ALA A 101 4.08 17.82 -8.67
N VAL A 102 4.02 16.75 -7.89
CA VAL A 102 4.18 15.38 -8.38
C VAL A 102 3.00 14.53 -7.90
N LEU A 103 2.31 13.91 -8.85
CA LEU A 103 1.34 12.86 -8.54
C LEU A 103 2.09 11.55 -8.27
N ALA A 104 1.75 10.86 -7.19
CA ALA A 104 2.39 9.60 -6.85
C ALA A 104 1.41 8.62 -6.24
N GLY A 105 1.58 7.35 -6.59
CA GLY A 105 0.72 6.32 -6.04
C GLY A 105 0.93 4.96 -6.68
N GLY A 106 -0.15 4.22 -6.81
CA GLY A 106 -0.11 2.90 -7.43
C GLY A 106 -1.47 2.46 -7.94
N VAL A 107 -1.43 1.58 -8.90
CA VAL A 107 -2.62 0.95 -9.49
C VAL A 107 -2.34 -0.52 -9.77
N GLU A 108 -3.31 -1.37 -9.46
CA GLU A 108 -3.21 -2.78 -9.78
C GLU A 108 -4.55 -3.33 -10.24
N SER A 109 -4.58 -3.97 -11.40
CA SER A 109 -5.68 -4.80 -11.86
C SER A 109 -5.23 -6.26 -11.80
N TYR A 110 -5.39 -6.88 -10.65
CA TYR A 110 -5.04 -8.29 -10.45
C TYR A 110 -5.91 -9.19 -11.35
N SER A 111 -7.16 -8.77 -11.57
CA SER A 111 -8.11 -9.46 -12.42
C SER A 111 -7.69 -9.48 -13.88
N ARG A 112 -6.98 -8.45 -14.35
CA ARG A 112 -6.55 -8.30 -15.75
C ARG A 112 -5.04 -8.37 -15.95
N ARG A 113 -4.32 -8.94 -14.97
CA ARG A 113 -2.90 -9.15 -15.16
C ARG A 113 -2.63 -10.03 -16.38
N PRO A 114 -1.52 -9.82 -17.10
CA PRO A 114 -1.18 -10.63 -18.27
C PRO A 114 -0.90 -12.07 -17.86
N LEU A 115 -1.12 -12.99 -18.78
CA LEU A 115 -0.52 -14.31 -18.70
C LEU A 115 0.99 -14.18 -18.99
N ARG A 116 1.81 -14.79 -18.17
CA ARG A 116 3.26 -14.77 -18.31
C ARG A 116 3.76 -16.10 -18.85
N LEU A 117 4.63 -16.02 -19.81
CA LEU A 117 5.27 -17.17 -20.45
C LEU A 117 6.79 -16.95 -20.41
N ALA A 118 7.52 -17.88 -19.80
CA ALA A 118 8.97 -17.93 -19.88
C ALA A 118 9.37 -18.64 -21.17
N THR A 119 10.28 -18.06 -21.93
CA THR A 119 10.90 -18.72 -23.10
C THR A 119 11.85 -19.81 -22.61
N ASP A 120 11.85 -20.93 -23.34
CA ASP A 120 12.84 -21.99 -23.13
C ASP A 120 14.17 -21.57 -23.79
N PRO A 121 15.31 -21.53 -23.08
CA PRO A 121 16.60 -21.15 -23.63
C PRO A 121 17.07 -22.13 -24.73
N ASP A 122 16.61 -23.37 -24.70
CA ASP A 122 16.96 -24.40 -25.68
C ASP A 122 15.97 -24.47 -26.87
N GLY A 123 15.05 -23.51 -26.97
CA GLY A 123 14.10 -23.38 -28.07
C GLY A 123 12.87 -24.27 -27.94
N GLY A 124 12.58 -24.83 -26.80
CA GLY A 124 11.35 -25.56 -26.50
C GLY A 124 10.13 -24.66 -26.41
N ALA A 125 8.96 -25.24 -26.14
CA ALA A 125 7.73 -24.49 -25.97
C ALA A 125 7.77 -23.58 -24.73
N PRO A 126 7.26 -22.31 -24.80
CA PRO A 126 7.22 -21.43 -23.64
C PRO A 126 6.38 -22.02 -22.50
N VAL A 127 6.83 -21.84 -21.27
CA VAL A 127 6.17 -22.35 -20.06
C VAL A 127 5.44 -21.22 -19.34
N ALA A 128 4.15 -21.41 -19.06
CA ALA A 128 3.35 -20.46 -18.31
C ALA A 128 3.76 -20.44 -16.83
N TYR A 129 3.83 -19.24 -16.24
CA TYR A 129 4.04 -19.06 -14.80
C TYR A 129 3.11 -17.95 -14.26
N ASP A 130 2.64 -18.12 -13.03
CA ASP A 130 1.73 -17.16 -12.38
C ASP A 130 2.49 -16.14 -11.51
N GLU A 131 3.46 -16.60 -10.74
CA GLU A 131 4.34 -15.77 -9.91
C GLU A 131 5.73 -15.68 -10.54
N ALA A 132 6.22 -14.45 -10.67
CA ALA A 132 7.60 -14.22 -11.05
C ALA A 132 8.52 -14.58 -9.86
N PRO A 133 9.72 -15.09 -10.10
CA PRO A 133 10.68 -15.30 -9.04
C PRO A 133 11.07 -13.94 -8.43
N PHE A 134 11.15 -13.90 -7.10
CA PHE A 134 11.54 -12.71 -6.34
C PHE A 134 13.04 -12.72 -5.99
N THR A 135 13.70 -13.86 -6.15
CA THR A 135 15.13 -14.02 -5.93
C THR A 135 15.76 -14.79 -7.10
N PRO A 136 17.07 -14.65 -7.34
CA PRO A 136 17.76 -15.45 -8.36
C PRO A 136 18.06 -16.90 -7.91
N TRP A 137 17.73 -17.25 -6.67
CA TRP A 137 18.01 -18.55 -6.06
C TRP A 137 16.71 -19.29 -5.77
N PRO A 138 16.37 -20.35 -6.53
CA PRO A 138 15.11 -21.07 -6.34
C PRO A 138 14.90 -21.66 -4.94
N ASP A 139 15.99 -22.03 -4.25
CA ASP A 139 15.99 -22.53 -2.88
C ASP A 139 15.80 -21.42 -1.81
N ARG A 140 15.90 -20.15 -2.21
CA ARG A 140 15.71 -18.98 -1.36
C ARG A 140 14.55 -18.09 -1.82
N ASP A 141 13.61 -18.65 -2.57
CA ASP A 141 12.42 -17.98 -3.10
C ASP A 141 11.14 -18.67 -2.59
N PRO A 142 10.83 -18.55 -1.29
CA PRO A 142 9.69 -19.25 -0.72
C PRO A 142 8.37 -18.68 -1.20
N GLY A 143 7.37 -19.54 -1.39
CA GLY A 143 5.98 -19.10 -1.52
C GLY A 143 5.57 -18.25 -0.32
N MET A 144 4.85 -17.15 -0.57
CA MET A 144 4.54 -16.16 0.48
C MET A 144 3.76 -16.75 1.66
N ALA A 145 2.80 -17.66 1.39
CA ALA A 145 2.05 -18.31 2.45
C ALA A 145 2.90 -19.29 3.26
N GLU A 146 3.85 -19.98 2.61
CA GLU A 146 4.80 -20.88 3.27
C GLU A 146 5.79 -20.10 4.16
N ALA A 147 6.28 -18.96 3.68
CA ALA A 147 7.12 -18.09 4.48
C ALA A 147 6.36 -17.55 5.71
N ALA A 148 5.10 -17.17 5.55
CA ALA A 148 4.24 -16.75 6.66
C ALA A 148 3.98 -17.88 7.66
N ALA A 149 3.79 -19.13 7.19
CA ALA A 149 3.62 -20.28 8.06
C ALA A 149 4.88 -20.58 8.88
N ARG A 150 6.06 -20.59 8.24
CA ARG A 150 7.34 -20.75 8.95
C ARG A 150 7.58 -19.64 9.98
N LEU A 151 7.21 -18.41 9.66
CA LEU A 151 7.28 -17.28 10.59
C LEU A 151 6.37 -17.53 11.81
N ALA A 152 5.13 -18.00 11.58
CA ALA A 152 4.19 -18.31 12.66
C ALA A 152 4.74 -19.41 13.59
N ASP A 153 5.27 -20.48 13.02
CA ASP A 153 5.87 -21.59 13.78
C ASP A 153 7.06 -21.11 14.61
N ARG A 154 7.97 -20.33 14.02
CA ARG A 154 9.15 -19.78 14.69
C ARG A 154 8.80 -18.84 15.85
N LEU A 155 7.75 -18.03 15.70
CA LEU A 155 7.30 -17.07 16.72
C LEU A 155 6.29 -17.70 17.71
N GLY A 156 5.90 -18.96 17.52
CA GLY A 156 4.87 -19.62 18.34
C GLY A 156 3.48 -18.96 18.20
N MET A 157 3.21 -18.29 17.08
CA MET A 157 1.92 -17.64 16.84
C MET A 157 0.86 -18.64 16.41
N SER A 158 -0.07 -18.95 17.30
CA SER A 158 -1.11 -19.94 17.04
C SER A 158 -2.06 -19.50 15.93
N ARG A 159 -2.69 -20.48 15.26
CA ARG A 159 -3.78 -20.25 14.31
C ARG A 159 -4.91 -19.42 14.93
N ALA A 160 -5.30 -19.71 16.16
CA ALA A 160 -6.37 -18.99 16.85
C ALA A 160 -6.04 -17.50 17.06
N ALA A 161 -4.77 -17.16 17.39
CA ALA A 161 -4.34 -15.78 17.53
C ALA A 161 -4.41 -15.03 16.20
N GLN A 162 -3.95 -15.66 15.11
CA GLN A 162 -4.03 -15.09 13.77
C GLN A 162 -5.48 -14.88 13.32
N GLU A 163 -6.36 -15.83 13.58
CA GLU A 163 -7.79 -15.74 13.28
C GLU A 163 -8.47 -14.62 14.08
N ALA A 164 -8.14 -14.45 15.36
CA ALA A 164 -8.65 -13.38 16.19
C ALA A 164 -8.23 -12.00 15.65
N PHE A 165 -6.98 -11.86 15.20
CA PHE A 165 -6.48 -10.63 14.56
C PHE A 165 -7.27 -10.31 13.28
N ALA A 166 -7.53 -11.31 12.43
CA ALA A 166 -8.32 -11.12 11.21
C ALA A 166 -9.79 -10.75 11.52
N VAL A 167 -10.40 -11.36 12.53
CA VAL A 167 -11.77 -11.02 13.00
C VAL A 167 -11.82 -9.54 13.40
N GLU A 168 -10.83 -9.08 14.16
CA GLU A 168 -10.77 -7.68 14.61
C GLU A 168 -10.57 -6.71 13.44
N SER A 169 -9.69 -7.04 12.46
CA SER A 169 -9.50 -6.24 11.25
C SER A 169 -10.84 -6.04 10.49
N HIS A 170 -11.60 -7.12 10.28
CA HIS A 170 -12.91 -7.04 9.65
C HIS A 170 -13.93 -6.24 10.48
N ARG A 171 -13.92 -6.40 11.81
CA ARG A 171 -14.81 -5.66 12.72
C ARG A 171 -14.56 -4.15 12.61
N LYS A 172 -13.28 -3.73 12.65
CA LYS A 172 -12.87 -2.34 12.47
C LYS A 172 -13.32 -1.80 11.10
N ALA A 173 -13.11 -2.58 10.03
CA ALA A 173 -13.48 -2.17 8.68
C ALA A 173 -14.99 -1.98 8.48
N LEU A 174 -15.82 -2.81 9.12
CA LEU A 174 -17.29 -2.65 9.07
C LEU A 174 -17.80 -1.45 9.86
N ALA A 175 -17.11 -1.06 10.92
CA ALA A 175 -17.47 0.09 11.75
C ALA A 175 -17.01 1.44 11.15
N ALA A 176 -16.06 1.39 10.23
CA ALA A 176 -15.46 2.58 9.64
C ALA A 176 -16.37 3.26 8.60
N VAL A 177 -16.26 4.58 8.52
CA VAL A 177 -16.77 5.36 7.40
C VAL A 177 -15.64 5.52 6.39
N PRO A 178 -15.74 4.93 5.19
CA PRO A 178 -14.67 5.03 4.21
C PRO A 178 -14.42 6.47 3.79
N ALA A 179 -13.15 6.88 3.78
CA ALA A 179 -12.75 8.21 3.34
C ALA A 179 -11.88 8.13 2.08
N GLY A 180 -11.94 9.17 1.25
CA GLY A 180 -11.10 9.31 0.06
C GLY A 180 -11.45 8.37 -1.09
N ILE A 181 -12.55 7.64 -1.04
CA ILE A 181 -12.96 6.73 -2.11
C ILE A 181 -13.60 7.52 -3.27
N VAL A 182 -13.15 7.23 -4.47
CA VAL A 182 -13.79 7.61 -5.74
C VAL A 182 -14.71 6.47 -6.13
N GLU A 183 -16.00 6.77 -6.26
CA GLU A 183 -16.97 5.79 -6.74
C GLU A 183 -16.63 5.39 -8.18
N LEU A 184 -16.55 4.09 -8.44
CA LEU A 184 -16.22 3.54 -9.75
C LEU A 184 -17.04 2.26 -9.99
N ALA A 185 -17.62 2.15 -11.17
CA ALA A 185 -18.48 1.01 -11.56
C ALA A 185 -19.57 0.68 -10.50
N GLY A 186 -20.15 1.72 -9.87
CA GLY A 186 -21.17 1.58 -8.84
C GLY A 186 -20.65 1.10 -7.48
N VAL A 187 -19.32 1.09 -7.27
CA VAL A 187 -18.70 0.67 -6.01
C VAL A 187 -18.13 1.90 -5.29
N ALA A 188 -18.74 2.25 -4.17
CA ALA A 188 -18.34 3.38 -3.30
C ALA A 188 -17.75 2.94 -1.95
N ARG A 189 -17.55 1.66 -1.73
CA ARG A 189 -17.01 1.07 -0.49
C ARG A 189 -16.13 -0.13 -0.81
N ASP A 190 -15.16 -0.42 0.05
CA ASP A 190 -14.38 -1.64 -0.03
C ASP A 190 -15.31 -2.87 -0.02
N ALA A 191 -15.09 -3.81 -0.93
CA ALA A 191 -16.08 -4.85 -1.22
C ALA A 191 -15.93 -6.13 -0.37
N PHE A 192 -14.81 -6.28 0.36
CA PHE A 192 -14.50 -7.52 1.07
C PHE A 192 -14.77 -7.49 2.58
N PRO A 193 -14.87 -6.33 3.29
CA PRO A 193 -15.24 -6.33 4.70
C PRO A 193 -16.54 -7.07 4.93
N ARG A 194 -16.54 -8.02 5.88
CA ARG A 194 -17.66 -8.87 6.19
C ARG A 194 -17.72 -9.20 7.67
N ARG A 195 -18.87 -9.65 8.15
CA ARG A 195 -19.01 -10.15 9.52
C ARG A 195 -18.26 -11.50 9.67
N LEU A 196 -16.95 -11.41 9.85
CA LEU A 196 -16.10 -12.54 10.16
C LEU A 196 -16.20 -12.83 11.65
N THR A 197 -16.88 -13.93 12.03
CA THR A 197 -16.94 -14.37 13.44
C THR A 197 -15.83 -15.37 13.73
N PRO A 198 -15.42 -15.57 15.01
CA PRO A 198 -14.44 -16.59 15.36
C PRO A 198 -14.82 -17.99 14.85
N ALA A 199 -16.09 -18.36 14.91
CA ALA A 199 -16.59 -19.64 14.42
C ALA A 199 -16.49 -19.78 12.87
N VAL A 200 -16.58 -18.69 12.13
CA VAL A 200 -16.37 -18.66 10.66
C VAL A 200 -14.88 -18.74 10.35
N ALA A 201 -14.06 -17.96 11.06
CA ALA A 201 -12.60 -17.97 10.89
C ALA A 201 -12.00 -19.36 11.15
N ALA A 202 -12.42 -20.04 12.22
CA ALA A 202 -11.93 -21.37 12.57
C ALA A 202 -12.22 -22.44 11.50
N ARG A 203 -13.23 -22.23 10.64
CA ARG A 203 -13.57 -23.12 9.52
C ARG A 203 -12.89 -22.73 8.20
N ALA A 204 -12.09 -21.67 8.21
CA ALA A 204 -11.38 -21.23 7.00
C ALA A 204 -10.42 -22.33 6.53
N LYS A 205 -10.37 -22.50 5.20
CA LYS A 205 -9.48 -23.47 4.55
C LYS A 205 -8.03 -23.16 4.91
N GLY A 206 -7.28 -24.16 5.36
CA GLY A 206 -5.82 -24.06 5.52
C GLY A 206 -5.14 -23.81 4.18
N VAL A 207 -4.11 -22.97 4.20
CA VAL A 207 -3.29 -22.63 3.03
C VAL A 207 -1.89 -23.20 3.20
N ALA A 208 -1.20 -22.85 4.30
CA ALA A 208 0.10 -23.38 4.65
C ALA A 208 0.26 -23.37 6.19
N GLY A 209 0.65 -24.47 6.81
CA GLY A 209 0.80 -24.57 8.27
C GLY A 209 -0.41 -24.02 9.02
N SER A 210 -0.20 -23.03 9.89
CA SER A 210 -1.25 -22.35 10.64
C SER A 210 -1.96 -21.22 9.87
N VAL A 211 -1.47 -20.86 8.65
CA VAL A 211 -2.06 -19.83 7.81
C VAL A 211 -3.30 -20.35 7.09
N THR A 212 -4.38 -19.59 7.11
CA THR A 212 -5.65 -19.94 6.49
C THR A 212 -6.11 -18.84 5.50
N ALA A 213 -7.12 -19.14 4.70
CA ALA A 213 -7.77 -18.16 3.83
C ALA A 213 -8.42 -16.97 4.58
N ALA A 214 -8.58 -17.06 5.91
CA ALA A 214 -9.04 -15.96 6.74
C ALA A 214 -7.89 -15.08 7.26
N THR A 215 -6.66 -15.60 7.31
CA THR A 215 -5.49 -14.95 7.92
C THR A 215 -4.48 -14.45 6.88
N MET A 216 -4.87 -14.43 5.61
CA MET A 216 -4.15 -13.81 4.49
C MET A 216 -5.06 -12.86 3.71
N ALA A 217 -4.50 -11.78 3.20
CA ALA A 217 -5.24 -10.84 2.38
C ALA A 217 -5.58 -11.45 1.02
N VAL A 218 -6.80 -11.18 0.54
CA VAL A 218 -7.20 -11.63 -0.80
C VAL A 218 -6.58 -10.75 -1.88
N ALA A 219 -6.21 -11.35 -2.99
CA ALA A 219 -5.80 -10.62 -4.19
C ALA A 219 -6.94 -9.69 -4.65
N ALA A 220 -6.62 -8.46 -5.00
CA ALA A 220 -7.61 -7.44 -5.27
C ALA A 220 -7.18 -6.46 -6.38
N ASP A 221 -8.16 -5.70 -6.87
CA ASP A 221 -8.02 -4.61 -7.82
C ASP A 221 -8.18 -3.28 -7.10
N GLY A 222 -7.44 -2.25 -7.52
CA GLY A 222 -7.60 -0.91 -6.97
C GLY A 222 -6.49 0.06 -7.38
N ALA A 223 -6.72 1.35 -7.08
CA ALA A 223 -5.80 2.44 -7.32
C ALA A 223 -5.82 3.45 -6.17
N ALA A 224 -4.68 4.08 -5.90
CA ALA A 224 -4.56 5.14 -4.92
C ALA A 224 -3.49 6.13 -5.36
N PHE A 225 -3.77 7.43 -5.23
CA PHE A 225 -2.84 8.50 -5.60
C PHE A 225 -2.89 9.64 -4.59
N CYS A 226 -1.74 10.27 -4.41
CA CYS A 226 -1.54 11.48 -3.63
C CYS A 226 -0.89 12.56 -4.51
N LEU A 227 -1.19 13.81 -4.23
CA LEU A 227 -0.45 14.95 -4.78
C LEU A 227 0.59 15.39 -3.75
N VAL A 228 1.85 15.37 -4.17
CA VAL A 228 3.01 15.79 -3.37
C VAL A 228 3.54 17.10 -3.94
N VAL A 229 3.70 18.10 -3.07
CA VAL A 229 4.09 19.46 -3.45
C VAL A 229 5.14 20.05 -2.51
N GLY A 230 5.84 21.10 -2.94
CA GLY A 230 6.79 21.84 -2.09
C GLY A 230 6.12 22.80 -1.11
N ASP A 231 6.91 23.35 -0.16
CA ASP A 231 6.45 24.24 0.92
C ASP A 231 5.57 25.39 0.43
N LYS A 232 6.00 26.08 -0.65
CA LYS A 232 5.29 27.24 -1.20
C LYS A 232 3.86 26.92 -1.64
N LEU A 233 3.70 25.81 -2.37
CA LEU A 233 2.39 25.39 -2.84
C LEU A 233 1.57 24.78 -1.70
N ALA A 234 2.19 24.02 -0.81
CA ALA A 234 1.56 23.44 0.37
C ALA A 234 0.92 24.47 1.30
N ALA A 235 1.47 25.68 1.40
CA ALA A 235 0.93 26.77 2.21
C ALA A 235 -0.51 27.18 1.82
N ARG A 236 -0.93 26.91 0.59
CA ARG A 236 -2.29 27.20 0.09
C ARG A 236 -3.35 26.23 0.57
N PHE A 237 -2.96 25.10 1.17
CA PHE A 237 -3.89 24.03 1.57
C PHE A 237 -4.11 24.03 3.07
N PRO A 238 -5.36 24.10 3.54
CA PRO A 238 -5.65 24.05 4.97
C PRO A 238 -5.33 22.68 5.57
N ARG A 239 -5.39 21.63 4.74
CA ARG A 239 -5.01 20.27 5.10
C ARG A 239 -3.79 19.86 4.31
N ALA A 240 -2.71 19.55 5.00
CA ALA A 240 -1.49 19.04 4.41
C ALA A 240 -0.78 18.11 5.39
N MET A 241 -0.07 17.14 4.86
CA MET A 241 0.75 16.20 5.61
C MET A 241 2.20 16.31 5.13
N ARG A 242 3.11 16.72 6.01
CA ARG A 242 4.54 16.77 5.69
C ARG A 242 5.10 15.33 5.63
N ILE A 243 5.83 15.01 4.60
CA ILE A 243 6.64 13.80 4.55
C ILE A 243 7.89 14.07 5.39
N VAL A 244 7.99 13.42 6.55
CA VAL A 244 9.10 13.61 7.50
C VAL A 244 10.30 12.76 7.13
N ALA A 245 10.04 11.48 6.82
CA ALA A 245 11.04 10.53 6.39
C ALA A 245 10.41 9.39 5.58
N GLY A 246 11.17 8.86 4.64
CA GLY A 246 10.83 7.64 3.91
C GLY A 246 12.04 6.69 3.86
N ALA A 247 11.79 5.41 3.93
CA ALA A 247 12.81 4.37 3.79
C ALA A 247 12.27 3.17 3.01
N THR A 248 13.12 2.63 2.16
CA THR A 248 12.91 1.35 1.48
C THR A 248 14.19 0.54 1.66
N LEU A 249 14.09 -0.61 2.29
CA LEU A 249 15.23 -1.45 2.65
C LEU A 249 15.01 -2.90 2.22
N GLY A 250 16.08 -3.54 1.79
CA GLY A 250 16.14 -4.98 1.58
C GLY A 250 16.48 -5.72 2.87
N SER A 251 15.99 -6.94 2.99
CA SER A 251 16.24 -7.86 4.09
C SER A 251 16.34 -9.30 3.57
N ASP A 252 16.42 -10.29 4.45
CA ASP A 252 16.46 -11.70 4.05
C ASP A 252 15.21 -12.08 3.24
N PRO A 253 15.36 -12.54 1.99
CA PRO A 253 14.23 -12.98 1.17
C PRO A 253 13.52 -14.23 1.71
N LEU A 254 14.15 -15.01 2.57
CA LEU A 254 13.52 -16.14 3.26
C LEU A 254 12.49 -15.71 4.32
N GLU A 255 12.57 -14.45 4.79
CA GLU A 255 11.69 -13.88 5.80
C GLU A 255 10.99 -12.59 5.33
N PRO A 256 10.32 -12.61 4.17
CA PRO A 256 9.73 -11.41 3.58
C PRO A 256 8.69 -10.75 4.50
N GLY A 257 8.03 -11.52 5.38
CA GLY A 257 7.06 -11.00 6.34
C GLY A 257 7.64 -10.01 7.37
N LEU A 258 8.95 -10.02 7.61
CA LEU A 258 9.61 -9.10 8.55
C LEU A 258 10.19 -7.84 7.88
N SER A 259 10.15 -7.76 6.55
CA SER A 259 10.84 -6.72 5.79
C SER A 259 10.34 -5.29 6.09
N ALA A 260 9.13 -5.10 6.63
CA ALA A 260 8.63 -3.79 7.03
C ALA A 260 9.32 -3.22 8.29
N ILE A 261 9.87 -4.08 9.17
CA ILE A 261 10.39 -3.68 10.48
C ILE A 261 11.56 -2.70 10.36
N ALA A 262 12.55 -3.06 9.54
CA ALA A 262 13.76 -2.24 9.38
C ALA A 262 13.48 -0.83 8.82
N PRO A 263 12.71 -0.65 7.72
CA PRO A 263 12.41 0.68 7.22
C PRO A 263 11.51 1.48 8.17
N MET A 264 10.55 0.86 8.87
CA MET A 264 9.73 1.54 9.86
C MET A 264 10.59 2.06 11.03
N ARG A 265 11.51 1.24 11.56
CA ARG A 265 12.47 1.68 12.58
C ARG A 265 13.36 2.80 12.08
N ALA A 266 13.90 2.68 10.86
CA ALA A 266 14.79 3.68 10.30
C ALA A 266 14.15 5.06 10.13
N VAL A 267 12.86 5.15 9.79
CA VAL A 267 12.18 6.45 9.68
C VAL A 267 11.89 7.06 11.06
N LEU A 268 11.59 6.25 12.06
CA LEU A 268 11.42 6.69 13.45
C LEU A 268 12.75 7.22 14.02
N ASP A 269 13.83 6.47 13.86
CA ASP A 269 15.17 6.83 14.33
C ASP A 269 15.65 8.14 13.66
N ARG A 270 15.43 8.32 12.35
CA ARG A 270 15.77 9.55 11.62
C ARG A 270 15.00 10.77 12.15
N ALA A 271 13.77 10.58 12.56
CA ALA A 271 12.93 11.64 13.10
C ALA A 271 13.17 11.89 14.59
N GLY A 272 13.86 10.99 15.28
CA GLY A 272 14.09 11.06 16.73
C GLY A 272 12.82 10.87 17.55
N ILE A 273 11.84 10.09 17.03
CA ILE A 273 10.57 9.84 17.73
C ILE A 273 10.38 8.37 18.06
N GLY A 274 9.71 8.09 19.16
CA GLY A 274 9.34 6.74 19.58
C GLY A 274 7.99 6.29 19.04
N ALA A 275 7.75 4.98 19.06
CA ALA A 275 6.48 4.39 18.66
C ALA A 275 5.27 4.93 19.44
N GLY A 276 5.48 5.31 20.71
CA GLY A 276 4.44 5.90 21.58
C GLY A 276 3.98 7.31 21.16
N GLU A 277 4.75 8.00 20.31
CA GLU A 277 4.43 9.35 19.80
C GLU A 277 3.61 9.31 18.49
N LEU A 278 3.37 8.11 17.96
CA LEU A 278 2.54 7.94 16.76
C LEU A 278 1.06 8.05 17.13
N GLU A 279 0.34 8.93 16.43
CA GLU A 279 -1.11 9.05 16.57
C GLU A 279 -1.87 8.02 15.71
N ARG A 280 -1.27 7.59 14.61
CA ARG A 280 -1.86 6.63 13.69
C ARG A 280 -0.79 5.82 12.98
N VAL A 281 -1.03 4.52 12.83
CA VAL A 281 -0.20 3.60 12.04
C VAL A 281 -1.09 2.92 11.01
N GLU A 282 -0.69 2.96 9.75
CA GLU A 282 -1.28 2.18 8.68
C GLU A 282 -0.28 1.12 8.24
N LEU A 283 -0.51 -0.11 8.67
CA LEU A 283 0.34 -1.27 8.40
C LEU A 283 -0.37 -2.20 7.40
N MET A 284 0.31 -2.59 6.33
CA MET A 284 -0.24 -3.59 5.44
C MET A 284 -0.34 -4.94 6.15
N GLU A 285 -1.53 -5.51 6.15
CA GLU A 285 -1.84 -6.84 6.67
C GLU A 285 -1.91 -7.83 5.51
N ALA A 286 -0.76 -8.21 4.92
CA ALA A 286 -0.74 -9.24 3.89
C ALA A 286 -1.03 -10.64 4.51
N PHE A 287 -0.49 -10.87 5.70
CA PHE A 287 -0.77 -12.01 6.56
C PHE A 287 -0.93 -11.53 8.00
N ALA A 288 -1.82 -12.17 8.77
CA ALA A 288 -2.01 -11.83 10.17
C ALA A 288 -0.71 -11.94 10.97
N VAL A 289 0.04 -13.03 10.81
CA VAL A 289 1.32 -13.24 11.48
C VAL A 289 2.34 -12.16 11.15
N GLN A 290 2.43 -11.73 9.90
CA GLN A 290 3.34 -10.67 9.46
C GLN A 290 3.02 -9.33 10.16
N ALA A 291 1.74 -8.96 10.21
CA ALA A 291 1.30 -7.74 10.88
C ALA A 291 1.55 -7.82 12.39
N MET A 292 1.17 -8.93 13.04
CA MET A 292 1.39 -9.16 14.47
C MET A 292 2.89 -9.08 14.83
N ALA A 293 3.76 -9.75 14.05
CA ALA A 293 5.20 -9.72 14.26
C ALA A 293 5.79 -8.29 14.13
N THR A 294 5.31 -7.51 13.17
CA THR A 294 5.74 -6.12 12.98
C THR A 294 5.30 -5.24 14.14
N ILE A 295 4.05 -5.39 14.60
CA ILE A 295 3.49 -4.64 15.75
C ILE A 295 4.30 -4.93 17.01
N GLU A 296 4.57 -6.19 17.30
CA GLU A 296 5.34 -6.63 18.46
C GLU A 296 6.79 -6.12 18.41
N ALA A 297 7.48 -6.30 17.28
CA ALA A 297 8.89 -5.93 17.11
C ALA A 297 9.15 -4.42 17.23
N LEU A 298 8.16 -3.58 16.97
CA LEU A 298 8.24 -2.13 17.04
C LEU A 298 7.53 -1.55 18.27
N GLY A 299 6.88 -2.38 19.10
CA GLY A 299 6.12 -1.92 20.27
C GLY A 299 4.97 -0.97 19.91
N LEU A 300 4.29 -1.22 18.78
CA LEU A 300 3.20 -0.35 18.33
C LEU A 300 1.93 -0.56 19.17
N ASP A 301 1.24 0.52 19.45
CA ASP A 301 -0.08 0.46 20.10
C ASP A 301 -1.14 -0.09 19.14
N MET A 302 -1.67 -1.26 19.45
CA MET A 302 -2.74 -1.93 18.69
C MET A 302 -3.99 -1.06 18.48
N GLY A 303 -4.26 -0.12 19.39
CA GLY A 303 -5.36 0.83 19.27
C GLY A 303 -5.14 1.85 18.15
N ARG A 304 -3.87 2.15 17.83
CA ARG A 304 -3.45 3.11 16.81
C ARG A 304 -3.14 2.44 15.46
N VAL A 305 -2.99 1.11 15.45
CA VAL A 305 -2.73 0.35 14.21
C VAL A 305 -4.03 0.03 13.50
N ASN A 306 -4.11 0.44 12.23
CA ASN A 306 -5.25 0.18 11.34
C ASN A 306 -6.60 0.39 12.05
N PRO A 307 -6.89 1.59 12.56
CA PRO A 307 -8.09 1.82 13.36
C PRO A 307 -9.39 1.59 12.58
N GLU A 308 -9.33 1.59 11.26
CA GLU A 308 -10.45 1.32 10.37
C GLU A 308 -10.31 -0.05 9.65
N GLY A 309 -9.56 -1.00 10.25
CA GLY A 309 -9.23 -2.28 9.64
C GLY A 309 -8.09 -2.19 8.62
N GLY A 310 -7.55 -3.31 8.17
CA GLY A 310 -6.41 -3.38 7.27
C GLY A 310 -6.58 -4.35 6.10
N GLY A 311 -5.47 -4.77 5.50
CA GLY A 311 -5.45 -5.59 4.29
C GLY A 311 -6.19 -6.92 4.39
N LEU A 312 -6.26 -7.54 5.55
CA LEU A 312 -7.05 -8.76 5.78
C LEU A 312 -8.54 -8.53 5.53
N ALA A 313 -9.04 -7.33 5.86
CA ALA A 313 -10.43 -6.97 5.64
C ALA A 313 -10.68 -6.38 4.26
N PHE A 314 -9.74 -5.65 3.67
CA PHE A 314 -9.96 -4.98 2.38
C PHE A 314 -9.50 -5.81 1.20
N GLY A 315 -8.38 -6.50 1.30
CA GLY A 315 -7.66 -7.14 0.21
C GLY A 315 -6.34 -6.42 -0.12
N HIS A 316 -5.61 -6.97 -1.10
CA HIS A 316 -4.26 -6.56 -1.43
C HIS A 316 -4.07 -6.34 -2.94
N PRO A 317 -4.29 -5.11 -3.44
CA PRO A 317 -3.95 -4.73 -4.81
C PRO A 317 -2.46 -4.35 -4.90
N VAL A 318 -1.59 -5.30 -4.78
CA VAL A 318 -0.12 -5.32 -4.73
C VAL A 318 0.55 -3.93 -4.85
N GLY A 319 0.78 -3.42 -6.07
CA GLY A 319 1.45 -2.14 -6.30
C GLY A 319 0.69 -0.90 -5.79
N ALA A 320 -0.63 -0.99 -5.62
CA ALA A 320 -1.43 0.12 -5.08
C ALA A 320 -1.46 0.15 -3.55
N SER A 321 -1.17 -0.97 -2.88
CA SER A 321 -1.40 -1.12 -1.43
C SER A 321 -0.64 -0.09 -0.59
N GLY A 322 0.63 0.15 -0.88
CA GLY A 322 1.41 1.15 -0.16
C GLY A 322 0.82 2.56 -0.26
N ALA A 323 0.36 2.96 -1.45
CA ALA A 323 -0.29 4.25 -1.65
C ALA A 323 -1.65 4.35 -0.93
N MET A 324 -2.40 3.24 -0.83
CA MET A 324 -3.63 3.20 -0.06
C MET A 324 -3.40 3.47 1.42
N LEU A 325 -2.29 2.98 2.01
CA LEU A 325 -1.92 3.31 3.38
C LEU A 325 -1.71 4.81 3.57
N ALA A 326 -1.02 5.47 2.62
CA ALA A 326 -0.80 6.91 2.67
C ALA A 326 -2.11 7.72 2.51
N VAL A 327 -3.03 7.29 1.63
CA VAL A 327 -4.36 7.90 1.50
C VAL A 327 -5.14 7.77 2.81
N ARG A 328 -5.08 6.63 3.49
CA ARG A 328 -5.73 6.40 4.78
C ARG A 328 -5.11 7.26 5.88
N LEU A 329 -3.78 7.43 5.91
CA LEU A 329 -3.12 8.39 6.80
C LEU A 329 -3.62 9.81 6.51
N PHE A 330 -3.64 10.24 5.25
CA PHE A 330 -4.09 11.58 4.87
C PHE A 330 -5.49 11.89 5.38
N HIS A 331 -6.43 10.96 5.25
CA HIS A 331 -7.81 11.17 5.70
C HIS A 331 -8.02 10.93 7.19
N GLY A 332 -7.25 10.05 7.83
CA GLY A 332 -7.45 9.63 9.21
C GLY A 332 -6.60 10.34 10.26
N LEU A 333 -5.40 10.82 9.89
CA LEU A 333 -4.52 11.54 10.82
C LEU A 333 -5.05 12.96 11.07
N ARG A 334 -5.24 13.32 12.34
CA ARG A 334 -5.80 14.63 12.73
C ARG A 334 -4.78 15.60 13.30
N GLY A 335 -3.66 15.10 13.77
CA GLY A 335 -2.54 15.84 14.34
C GLY A 335 -1.36 14.90 14.56
N GLY A 336 -0.23 15.43 15.00
CA GLY A 336 0.95 14.63 15.34
C GLY A 336 1.52 13.81 14.16
N HIS A 337 2.11 12.66 14.49
CA HIS A 337 2.80 11.81 13.53
C HIS A 337 2.00 10.58 13.13
N GLY A 338 2.06 10.25 11.83
CA GLY A 338 1.51 9.02 11.27
C GLY A 338 2.57 8.19 10.58
N LEU A 339 2.49 6.88 10.69
CA LEU A 339 3.43 5.94 10.09
C LEU A 339 2.72 4.95 9.17
N ALA A 340 3.19 4.85 7.92
CA ALA A 340 2.80 3.77 7.03
C ALA A 340 3.93 2.76 6.89
N GLY A 341 3.61 1.45 6.87
CA GLY A 341 4.57 0.38 6.70
C GLY A 341 4.03 -0.78 5.89
N ILE A 342 4.88 -1.36 5.05
CA ILE A 342 4.53 -2.50 4.19
C ILE A 342 5.71 -3.42 3.97
N ALA A 343 5.46 -4.72 4.10
CA ALA A 343 6.39 -5.79 3.72
C ALA A 343 6.10 -6.24 2.29
N GLY A 344 7.10 -6.71 1.59
CA GLY A 344 6.99 -7.17 0.21
C GLY A 344 7.81 -8.42 -0.07
N ALA A 345 7.44 -9.10 -1.14
CA ALA A 345 8.12 -10.29 -1.64
C ALA A 345 9.61 -9.99 -1.93
N GLY A 346 10.45 -11.01 -1.85
CA GLY A 346 11.90 -10.86 -2.02
C GLY A 346 12.58 -10.14 -0.85
N GLY A 347 11.90 -9.95 0.30
CA GLY A 347 12.47 -9.32 1.48
C GLY A 347 12.60 -7.79 1.37
N VAL A 348 11.78 -7.13 0.56
CA VAL A 348 11.79 -5.67 0.43
C VAL A 348 10.67 -5.05 1.27
N GLY A 349 11.00 -4.09 2.12
CA GLY A 349 10.02 -3.34 2.90
C GLY A 349 10.13 -1.85 2.70
N ALA A 350 9.01 -1.13 2.86
CA ALA A 350 8.97 0.32 2.79
C ALA A 350 8.19 0.92 3.97
N ALA A 351 8.60 2.13 4.34
CA ALA A 351 7.91 2.94 5.34
C ALA A 351 7.91 4.42 4.96
N LEU A 352 6.86 5.11 5.37
CA LEU A 352 6.69 6.54 5.25
C LEU A 352 6.19 7.12 6.56
N LEU A 353 6.97 8.04 7.14
CA LEU A 353 6.62 8.81 8.32
C LEU A 353 6.13 10.19 7.88
N VAL A 354 4.96 10.56 8.34
CA VAL A 354 4.32 11.83 8.02
C VAL A 354 3.94 12.59 9.28
N GLN A 355 3.79 13.91 9.16
CA GLN A 355 3.28 14.77 10.20
C GLN A 355 2.11 15.58 9.66
N ALA A 356 0.96 15.54 10.33
CA ALA A 356 -0.15 16.42 10.01
C ALA A 356 0.25 17.88 10.30
N ARG A 357 -0.20 18.80 9.42
CA ARG A 357 -0.09 20.23 9.71
C ARG A 357 -0.93 20.57 10.93
N ASP A 358 -0.36 21.26 11.90
CA ASP A 358 -1.12 21.75 13.06
C ASP A 358 -2.17 22.76 12.60
N SER A 359 -3.42 22.53 13.01
CA SER A 359 -4.55 23.43 12.71
C SER A 359 -4.42 24.80 13.36
N THR A 360 -3.40 25.00 14.22
CA THR A 360 -3.12 26.23 14.95
C THR A 360 -2.06 27.14 14.30
N GLU A 361 -1.35 26.69 13.26
CA GLU A 361 -0.46 27.54 12.50
C GLU A 361 -1.21 28.15 11.30
N PRO A 362 -1.66 29.44 11.39
CA PRO A 362 -2.07 30.16 10.19
C PRO A 362 -0.83 30.28 9.30
N GLY A 363 -0.98 29.91 8.02
CA GLY A 363 0.11 29.99 7.05
C GLY A 363 0.83 31.34 7.20
N ARG A 364 2.09 31.31 7.66
CA ARG A 364 2.95 32.50 7.53
C ARG A 364 3.15 32.72 6.05
N ILE A 365 2.51 33.80 5.57
CA ILE A 365 2.68 34.37 4.23
C ILE A 365 4.12 34.89 4.10
#